data_c9676bd57911c9d555ed0f86d9255215
#
_entry.id   c9676bd57911c9d555ed0f86d9255215
#
_cell.length_a   1.000
_cell.length_b   1.000
_cell.length_c   1.000
_cell.angle_alpha   90.00
_cell.angle_beta   90.00
_cell.angle_gamma   90.00
#
_symmetry.space_group_name_H-M   'P 1'
#
loop_
_entity.id
_entity.type
_entity.pdbx_description
1 polymer ?
#
loop_
_entity_poly.entity_id
_entity_poly.type
_entity_poly.pdbx_seq_one_letter_code
_entity_poly.pdbx_strand_id
1 'polypeptide(L)'
;EMTDESPDAPLPMELPEWDLSDLYLSIDSEELARDLERVTWDAKGFAAEFKERVGDLDGDALAAAIARYETCQELMGRIGSFASLTYAGNVEDPEIGAFFQDTQEQLNLVGTDLLFFSLELNLIDEDALAHLLECSTALQHYRPWIRDIRVFRPYQLSDELERLLHEKDVAGRTAWVRLFDQTMVGLRFDVEGRSLSSEEALH
;
A
#
# COMPACT_ATOMS: atom_id res chain seq x y z
N GLU A 1 42.40 -48.61 8.59
CA GLU A 1 42.00 -47.50 7.70
C GLU A 1 40.49 -47.48 7.62
N MET A 2 39.90 -46.68 8.50
CA MET A 2 38.47 -46.33 8.41
C MET A 2 38.42 -44.97 7.80
N THR A 3 37.94 -44.90 6.55
CA THR A 3 37.58 -43.67 5.88
C THR A 3 36.39 -43.06 6.55
N ASP A 4 36.62 -41.93 7.21
CA ASP A 4 35.61 -41.05 7.74
C ASP A 4 34.93 -40.30 6.55
N GLU A 5 33.86 -40.87 6.05
CA GLU A 5 32.96 -40.17 5.15
C GLU A 5 32.04 -39.29 5.99
N SER A 6 32.36 -38.01 6.08
CA SER A 6 31.43 -37.00 6.59
C SER A 6 30.13 -37.08 5.82
N PRO A 7 28.96 -37.15 6.51
CA PRO A 7 27.71 -37.15 5.80
C PRO A 7 27.50 -35.81 5.10
N ASP A 8 27.08 -35.91 3.85
CA ASP A 8 26.66 -34.86 2.94
C ASP A 8 26.09 -33.62 3.69
N ALA A 9 26.84 -32.53 3.62
CA ALA A 9 26.24 -31.23 3.92
C ALA A 9 25.10 -31.03 2.90
N PRO A 10 23.88 -30.71 3.34
CA PRO A 10 22.80 -30.44 2.41
C PRO A 10 23.26 -29.32 1.48
N LEU A 11 23.18 -29.57 0.17
CA LEU A 11 23.39 -28.54 -0.83
C LEU A 11 22.53 -27.34 -0.45
N PRO A 12 23.03 -26.10 -0.55
CA PRO A 12 22.20 -24.95 -0.32
C PRO A 12 21.00 -25.07 -1.26
N MET A 13 19.83 -25.32 -0.70
CA MET A 13 18.58 -25.26 -1.47
C MET A 13 18.48 -23.83 -1.97
N GLU A 14 18.59 -23.63 -3.29
CA GLU A 14 18.24 -22.33 -3.86
C GLU A 14 16.80 -22.02 -3.44
N LEU A 15 16.65 -21.00 -2.60
CA LEU A 15 15.32 -20.55 -2.19
C LEU A 15 14.60 -20.01 -3.42
N PRO A 16 13.31 -20.31 -3.59
CA PRO A 16 12.55 -19.78 -4.69
C PRO A 16 12.50 -18.25 -4.61
N GLU A 17 12.85 -17.59 -5.70
CA GLU A 17 12.68 -16.15 -5.85
C GLU A 17 11.30 -15.85 -6.44
N TRP A 18 10.68 -14.76 -5.99
CA TRP A 18 9.39 -14.33 -6.53
C TRP A 18 9.60 -13.59 -7.84
N ASP A 19 8.89 -14.02 -8.88
CA ASP A 19 8.83 -13.30 -10.14
C ASP A 19 7.75 -12.20 -10.02
N LEU A 20 8.17 -10.95 -10.02
CA LEU A 20 7.31 -9.77 -9.94
C LEU A 20 7.07 -9.12 -11.31
N SER A 21 7.47 -9.75 -12.39
CA SER A 21 7.34 -9.22 -13.76
C SER A 21 5.89 -8.98 -14.19
N ASP A 22 4.91 -9.66 -13.57
CA ASP A 22 3.49 -9.40 -13.75
C ASP A 22 3.05 -8.01 -13.22
N LEU A 23 3.82 -7.44 -12.31
CA LEU A 23 3.61 -6.08 -11.81
C LEU A 23 4.44 -5.10 -12.65
N TYR A 24 5.77 -5.15 -12.54
CA TYR A 24 6.71 -4.35 -13.31
C TYR A 24 8.02 -5.12 -13.51
N LEU A 25 8.72 -4.85 -14.64
CA LEU A 25 9.94 -5.57 -14.99
C LEU A 25 11.14 -5.20 -14.11
N SER A 26 11.22 -3.97 -13.64
CA SER A 26 12.30 -3.47 -12.78
C SER A 26 11.91 -2.16 -12.10
N ILE A 27 12.70 -1.75 -11.10
CA ILE A 27 12.54 -0.46 -10.41
C ILE A 27 12.72 0.75 -11.34
N ASP A 28 13.45 0.58 -12.44
CA ASP A 28 13.72 1.61 -13.45
C ASP A 28 12.81 1.48 -14.67
N SER A 29 11.76 0.66 -14.63
CA SER A 29 10.92 0.45 -15.81
C SER A 29 10.14 1.71 -16.20
N GLU A 30 10.10 2.00 -17.50
CA GLU A 30 9.32 3.12 -18.03
C GLU A 30 7.82 2.99 -17.73
N GLU A 31 7.32 1.76 -17.57
CA GLU A 31 5.92 1.50 -17.22
C GLU A 31 5.63 1.98 -15.80
N LEU A 32 6.49 1.66 -14.84
CA LEU A 32 6.35 2.11 -13.45
C LEU A 32 6.37 3.64 -13.35
N ALA A 33 7.33 4.29 -14.05
CA ALA A 33 7.42 5.75 -14.07
C ALA A 33 6.15 6.40 -14.65
N ARG A 34 5.63 5.87 -15.77
CA ARG A 34 4.38 6.34 -16.37
C ARG A 34 3.16 6.14 -15.46
N ASP A 35 3.11 5.02 -14.76
CA ASP A 35 2.00 4.72 -13.86
C ASP A 35 2.02 5.62 -12.61
N LEU A 36 3.19 5.96 -12.07
CA LEU A 36 3.34 6.95 -11.01
C LEU A 36 2.90 8.36 -11.44
N GLU A 37 3.31 8.79 -12.63
CA GLU A 37 2.85 10.07 -13.19
C GLU A 37 1.34 10.08 -13.43
N ARG A 38 0.82 8.99 -13.99
CA ARG A 38 -0.60 8.84 -14.27
C ARG A 38 -1.45 8.90 -13.01
N VAL A 39 -1.13 8.10 -11.98
CA VAL A 39 -1.92 8.09 -10.74
C VAL A 39 -1.88 9.43 -10.02
N THR A 40 -0.73 10.13 -10.07
CA THR A 40 -0.61 11.49 -9.54
C THR A 40 -1.51 12.48 -10.26
N TRP A 41 -1.58 12.40 -11.59
CA TRP A 41 -2.43 13.26 -12.40
C TRP A 41 -3.92 12.94 -12.20
N ASP A 42 -4.27 11.66 -12.21
CA ASP A 42 -5.65 11.17 -12.01
C ASP A 42 -6.19 11.57 -10.63
N ALA A 43 -5.40 11.44 -9.57
CA ALA A 43 -5.79 11.84 -8.21
C ALA A 43 -6.04 13.35 -8.09
N LYS A 44 -5.18 14.18 -8.68
CA LYS A 44 -5.39 15.64 -8.71
C LYS A 44 -6.62 16.03 -9.52
N GLY A 45 -6.84 15.38 -10.67
CA GLY A 45 -8.04 15.57 -11.47
C GLY A 45 -9.31 15.15 -10.72
N PHE A 46 -9.25 14.04 -10.00
CA PHE A 46 -10.33 13.55 -9.15
C PHE A 46 -10.65 14.55 -8.03
N ALA A 47 -9.64 15.04 -7.32
CA ALA A 47 -9.82 16.04 -6.28
C ALA A 47 -10.41 17.35 -6.82
N ALA A 48 -9.95 17.83 -7.97
CA ALA A 48 -10.46 19.06 -8.59
C ALA A 48 -11.95 18.95 -8.97
N GLU A 49 -12.43 17.76 -9.31
CA GLU A 49 -13.80 17.52 -9.74
C GLU A 49 -14.75 17.28 -8.57
N PHE A 50 -14.34 16.48 -7.57
CA PHE A 50 -15.26 15.95 -6.55
C PHE A 50 -15.12 16.55 -5.16
N LYS A 51 -13.97 17.17 -4.83
CA LYS A 51 -13.77 17.70 -3.48
C LYS A 51 -14.82 18.76 -3.12
N GLU A 52 -15.37 18.64 -1.93
CA GLU A 52 -16.47 19.44 -1.40
C GLU A 52 -17.83 19.26 -2.16
N ARG A 53 -17.95 18.17 -2.95
CA ARG A 53 -19.13 17.90 -3.78
C ARG A 53 -19.68 16.49 -3.65
N VAL A 54 -19.03 15.60 -2.92
CA VAL A 54 -19.44 14.19 -2.83
C VAL A 54 -20.87 14.06 -2.30
N GLY A 55 -21.25 14.92 -1.36
CA GLY A 55 -22.60 14.94 -0.80
C GLY A 55 -23.71 15.45 -1.74
N ASP A 56 -23.32 16.13 -2.84
CA ASP A 56 -24.27 16.69 -3.83
C ASP A 56 -24.51 15.74 -5.01
N LEU A 57 -23.78 14.62 -5.09
CA LEU A 57 -23.90 13.66 -6.18
C LEU A 57 -25.18 12.84 -6.08
N ASP A 58 -25.85 12.62 -7.22
CA ASP A 58 -26.86 11.60 -7.31
C ASP A 58 -26.25 10.18 -7.29
N GLY A 59 -27.08 9.15 -7.22
CA GLY A 59 -26.61 7.77 -7.05
C GLY A 59 -25.73 7.28 -8.20
N ASP A 60 -26.02 7.65 -9.44
CA ASP A 60 -25.24 7.22 -10.60
C ASP A 60 -23.92 7.99 -10.70
N ALA A 61 -23.94 9.28 -10.42
CA ALA A 61 -22.74 10.10 -10.35
C ALA A 61 -21.81 9.65 -9.21
N LEU A 62 -22.37 9.31 -8.04
CA LEU A 62 -21.59 8.76 -6.92
C LEU A 62 -20.98 7.41 -7.29
N ALA A 63 -21.71 6.52 -7.95
CA ALA A 63 -21.17 5.24 -8.43
C ALA A 63 -20.02 5.45 -9.42
N ALA A 64 -20.15 6.40 -10.35
CA ALA A 64 -19.09 6.75 -11.29
C ALA A 64 -17.85 7.34 -10.59
N ALA A 65 -18.05 8.16 -9.56
CA ALA A 65 -16.96 8.69 -8.74
C ALA A 65 -16.24 7.56 -7.98
N ILE A 66 -16.98 6.61 -7.39
CA ILE A 66 -16.39 5.45 -6.72
C ILE A 66 -15.56 4.61 -7.70
N ALA A 67 -16.06 4.34 -8.91
CA ALA A 67 -15.31 3.59 -9.93
C ALA A 67 -14.00 4.27 -10.32
N ARG A 68 -13.97 5.59 -10.42
CA ARG A 68 -12.73 6.34 -10.68
C ARG A 68 -11.78 6.31 -9.49
N TYR A 69 -12.30 6.43 -8.27
CA TYR A 69 -11.53 6.27 -7.04
C TYR A 69 -10.90 4.87 -6.98
N GLU A 70 -11.67 3.82 -7.25
CA GLU A 70 -11.22 2.43 -7.33
C GLU A 70 -10.06 2.27 -8.33
N THR A 71 -10.17 2.86 -9.53
CA THR A 71 -9.09 2.83 -10.53
C THR A 71 -7.79 3.46 -10.01
N CYS A 72 -7.86 4.56 -9.28
CA CYS A 72 -6.69 5.15 -8.64
C CYS A 72 -6.12 4.22 -7.56
N GLN A 73 -6.97 3.63 -6.72
CA GLN A 73 -6.55 2.73 -5.64
C GLN A 73 -5.92 1.43 -6.19
N GLU A 74 -6.45 0.88 -7.27
CA GLU A 74 -5.87 -0.30 -7.94
C GLU A 74 -4.46 0.00 -8.46
N LEU A 75 -4.28 1.15 -9.10
CA LEU A 75 -2.96 1.55 -9.62
C LEU A 75 -1.97 1.83 -8.49
N MET A 76 -2.39 2.54 -7.43
CA MET A 76 -1.59 2.72 -6.22
C MET A 76 -1.22 1.37 -5.58
N GLY A 77 -2.18 0.45 -5.52
CA GLY A 77 -2.00 -0.90 -4.99
C GLY A 77 -0.97 -1.70 -5.79
N ARG A 78 -1.02 -1.65 -7.11
CA ARG A 78 -0.05 -2.30 -8.01
C ARG A 78 1.37 -1.77 -7.76
N ILE A 79 1.54 -0.46 -7.77
CA ILE A 79 2.83 0.21 -7.54
C ILE A 79 3.36 -0.10 -6.14
N GLY A 80 2.52 0.05 -5.11
CA GLY A 80 2.89 -0.18 -3.72
C GLY A 80 3.23 -1.65 -3.43
N SER A 81 2.52 -2.59 -4.05
CA SER A 81 2.81 -4.02 -3.94
C SER A 81 4.15 -4.37 -4.56
N PHE A 82 4.45 -3.85 -5.76
CA PHE A 82 5.74 -4.04 -6.40
C PHE A 82 6.89 -3.51 -5.52
N ALA A 83 6.78 -2.27 -5.05
CA ALA A 83 7.81 -1.67 -4.21
C ALA A 83 8.01 -2.43 -2.89
N SER A 84 6.92 -2.85 -2.23
CA SER A 84 6.97 -3.59 -0.97
C SER A 84 7.57 -4.99 -1.14
N LEU A 85 7.18 -5.72 -2.18
CA LEU A 85 7.67 -7.08 -2.43
C LEU A 85 9.13 -7.06 -2.88
N THR A 86 9.53 -6.09 -3.71
CA THR A 86 10.94 -5.89 -4.10
C THR A 86 11.80 -5.60 -2.87
N TYR A 87 11.34 -4.72 -1.97
CA TYR A 87 12.04 -4.41 -0.73
C TYR A 87 12.13 -5.62 0.21
N ALA A 88 11.03 -6.37 0.38
CA ALA A 88 11.00 -7.57 1.21
C ALA A 88 11.96 -8.66 0.71
N GLY A 89 12.19 -8.73 -0.59
CA GLY A 89 13.15 -9.66 -1.21
C GLY A 89 14.61 -9.31 -0.94
N ASN A 90 14.95 -8.03 -0.71
CA ASN A 90 16.31 -7.57 -0.45
C ASN A 90 16.37 -6.29 0.40
N VAL A 91 16.13 -6.45 1.70
CA VAL A 91 16.06 -5.33 2.68
C VAL A 91 17.42 -4.65 2.88
N GLU A 92 18.53 -5.35 2.64
CA GLU A 92 19.90 -4.86 2.87
C GLU A 92 20.42 -3.99 1.69
N ASP A 93 19.76 -4.02 0.53
CA ASP A 93 20.17 -3.25 -0.63
C ASP A 93 19.76 -1.78 -0.49
N PRO A 94 20.71 -0.83 -0.47
CA PRO A 94 20.42 0.57 -0.29
C PRO A 94 19.66 1.21 -1.48
N GLU A 95 19.82 0.70 -2.70
CA GLU A 95 19.12 1.19 -3.88
C GLU A 95 17.64 0.80 -3.83
N ILE A 96 17.37 -0.47 -3.48
CA ILE A 96 16.01 -0.97 -3.27
C ILE A 96 15.34 -0.25 -2.08
N GLY A 97 16.10 -0.02 -1.00
CA GLY A 97 15.62 0.73 0.16
C GLY A 97 15.22 2.18 -0.19
N ALA A 98 16.03 2.86 -1.00
CA ALA A 98 15.74 4.21 -1.48
C ALA A 98 14.51 4.22 -2.40
N PHE A 99 14.45 3.32 -3.37
CA PHE A 99 13.30 3.15 -4.26
C PHE A 99 12.00 2.93 -3.49
N PHE A 100 12.02 2.03 -2.50
CA PHE A 100 10.85 1.75 -1.66
C PHE A 100 10.39 3.00 -0.91
N GLN A 101 11.33 3.74 -0.28
CA GLN A 101 11.01 4.96 0.44
C GLN A 101 10.42 6.04 -0.48
N ASP A 102 11.06 6.31 -1.62
CA ASP A 102 10.61 7.32 -2.58
C ASP A 102 9.21 6.98 -3.12
N THR A 103 8.96 5.69 -3.40
CA THR A 103 7.65 5.22 -3.85
C THR A 103 6.59 5.41 -2.76
N GLN A 104 6.89 5.08 -1.50
CA GLN A 104 5.97 5.28 -0.38
C GLN A 104 5.63 6.76 -0.17
N GLU A 105 6.62 7.66 -0.27
CA GLU A 105 6.41 9.09 -0.17
C GLU A 105 5.51 9.62 -1.29
N GLN A 106 5.73 9.19 -2.53
CA GLN A 106 4.90 9.58 -3.67
C GLN A 106 3.46 9.05 -3.53
N LEU A 107 3.28 7.79 -3.17
CA LEU A 107 1.95 7.22 -2.96
C LEU A 107 1.20 7.86 -1.78
N ASN A 108 1.91 8.25 -0.72
CA ASN A 108 1.32 9.00 0.38
C ASN A 108 0.79 10.37 -0.06
N LEU A 109 1.53 11.08 -0.92
CA LEU A 109 1.06 12.35 -1.50
C LEU A 109 -0.19 12.15 -2.35
N VAL A 110 -0.21 11.12 -3.19
CA VAL A 110 -1.38 10.76 -4.00
C VAL A 110 -2.58 10.40 -3.10
N GLY A 111 -2.34 9.62 -2.04
CA GLY A 111 -3.35 9.27 -1.04
C GLY A 111 -3.93 10.50 -0.33
N THR A 112 -3.09 11.50 -0.04
CA THR A 112 -3.52 12.79 0.54
C THR A 112 -4.51 13.53 -0.38
N ASP A 113 -4.28 13.49 -1.70
CA ASP A 113 -5.19 14.09 -2.68
C ASP A 113 -6.53 13.35 -2.77
N LEU A 114 -6.57 12.05 -2.44
CA LEU A 114 -7.78 11.20 -2.49
C LEU A 114 -8.52 11.08 -1.15
N LEU A 115 -7.88 11.44 -0.04
CA LEU A 115 -8.40 11.22 1.33
C LEU A 115 -9.78 11.82 1.56
N PHE A 116 -10.03 13.03 1.01
CA PHE A 116 -11.31 13.73 1.16
C PHE A 116 -12.50 12.87 0.76
N PHE A 117 -12.35 11.98 -0.21
CA PHE A 117 -13.47 11.24 -0.78
C PHE A 117 -14.12 10.30 0.23
N SER A 118 -13.34 9.53 0.97
CA SER A 118 -13.85 8.67 2.05
C SER A 118 -14.40 9.49 3.22
N LEU A 119 -13.78 10.63 3.53
CA LEU A 119 -14.25 11.51 4.61
C LEU A 119 -15.59 12.14 4.27
N GLU A 120 -15.76 12.69 3.07
CA GLU A 120 -17.01 13.28 2.61
C GLU A 120 -18.12 12.23 2.41
N LEU A 121 -17.77 11.04 1.90
CA LEU A 121 -18.72 9.92 1.81
C LEU A 121 -19.29 9.54 3.19
N ASN A 122 -18.46 9.60 4.23
CA ASN A 122 -18.88 9.35 5.61
C ASN A 122 -19.80 10.46 6.17
N LEU A 123 -19.73 11.68 5.63
CA LEU A 123 -20.58 12.79 6.06
C LEU A 123 -22.00 12.71 5.48
N ILE A 124 -22.22 11.95 4.41
CA ILE A 124 -23.56 11.77 3.82
C ILE A 124 -24.51 11.21 4.90
N ASP A 125 -25.68 11.85 5.04
CA ASP A 125 -26.72 11.39 5.97
C ASP A 125 -27.18 9.97 5.66
N GLU A 126 -27.59 9.21 6.69
CA GLU A 126 -27.96 7.80 6.54
C GLU A 126 -29.18 7.60 5.65
N ASP A 127 -30.22 8.45 5.85
CA ASP A 127 -31.45 8.36 5.07
C ASP A 127 -31.21 8.81 3.62
N ALA A 128 -30.38 9.83 3.42
CA ALA A 128 -29.99 10.29 2.09
C ALA A 128 -29.20 9.20 1.34
N LEU A 129 -28.23 8.56 1.98
CA LEU A 129 -27.47 7.47 1.37
C LEU A 129 -28.36 6.25 1.06
N ALA A 130 -29.28 5.90 1.96
CA ALA A 130 -30.22 4.82 1.73
C ALA A 130 -31.07 5.11 0.48
N HIS A 131 -31.55 6.34 0.32
CA HIS A 131 -32.31 6.76 -0.87
C HIS A 131 -31.45 6.68 -2.15
N LEU A 132 -30.20 7.15 -2.13
CA LEU A 132 -29.28 7.03 -3.28
C LEU A 132 -29.08 5.57 -3.69
N LEU A 133 -28.90 4.67 -2.71
CA LEU A 133 -28.75 3.23 -2.93
C LEU A 133 -30.03 2.58 -3.47
N GLU A 134 -31.22 3.06 -3.11
CA GLU A 134 -32.49 2.57 -3.66
C GLU A 134 -32.69 3.01 -5.12
N CYS A 135 -32.24 4.21 -5.46
CA CYS A 135 -32.46 4.81 -6.78
C CYS A 135 -31.43 4.40 -7.84
N SER A 136 -30.24 3.94 -7.45
CA SER A 136 -29.16 3.59 -8.40
C SER A 136 -28.70 2.15 -8.26
N THR A 137 -28.92 1.37 -9.31
CA THR A 137 -28.39 -0.01 -9.40
C THR A 137 -26.87 -0.03 -9.45
N ALA A 138 -26.25 0.95 -10.10
CA ALA A 138 -24.80 1.08 -10.16
C ALA A 138 -24.21 1.31 -8.76
N LEU A 139 -24.83 2.17 -7.95
CA LEU A 139 -24.38 2.41 -6.58
C LEU A 139 -24.61 1.20 -5.67
N GLN A 140 -25.63 0.40 -5.90
CA GLN A 140 -25.88 -0.83 -5.13
C GLN A 140 -24.70 -1.82 -5.22
N HIS A 141 -23.98 -1.84 -6.33
CA HIS A 141 -22.78 -2.66 -6.49
C HIS A 141 -21.73 -2.33 -5.41
N TYR A 142 -21.60 -1.06 -5.04
CA TYR A 142 -20.63 -0.57 -4.07
C TYR A 142 -21.15 -0.59 -2.61
N ARG A 143 -22.37 -1.05 -2.36
CA ARG A 143 -22.97 -1.11 -1.01
C ARG A 143 -22.06 -1.79 0.04
N PRO A 144 -21.40 -2.96 -0.23
CA PRO A 144 -20.52 -3.57 0.75
C PRO A 144 -19.33 -2.68 1.12
N TRP A 145 -18.69 -2.08 0.12
CA TRP A 145 -17.55 -1.18 0.33
C TRP A 145 -17.94 0.09 1.08
N ILE A 146 -19.07 0.73 0.71
CA ILE A 146 -19.60 1.89 1.41
C ILE A 146 -19.89 1.56 2.88
N ARG A 147 -20.53 0.42 3.14
CA ARG A 147 -20.78 -0.05 4.52
C ARG A 147 -19.48 -0.19 5.31
N ASP A 148 -18.46 -0.79 4.73
CA ASP A 148 -17.21 -1.08 5.42
C ASP A 148 -16.42 0.20 5.73
N ILE A 149 -16.41 1.19 4.84
CA ILE A 149 -15.85 2.53 5.12
C ILE A 149 -16.62 3.20 6.26
N ARG A 150 -17.95 3.15 6.25
CA ARG A 150 -18.79 3.83 7.24
C ARG A 150 -18.73 3.22 8.64
N VAL A 151 -18.17 2.03 8.81
CA VAL A 151 -17.88 1.47 10.14
C VAL A 151 -16.99 2.40 10.96
N PHE A 152 -16.07 3.11 10.31
CA PHE A 152 -15.15 4.04 10.97
C PHE A 152 -15.71 5.45 11.18
N ARG A 153 -16.88 5.77 10.64
CA ARG A 153 -17.53 7.09 10.77
C ARG A 153 -17.58 7.63 12.22
N PRO A 154 -17.91 6.83 13.26
CA PRO A 154 -17.96 7.32 14.64
C PRO A 154 -16.60 7.75 15.20
N TYR A 155 -15.52 7.35 14.55
CA TYR A 155 -14.12 7.60 14.96
C TYR A 155 -13.44 8.62 14.06
N GLN A 156 -14.12 9.12 13.03
CA GLN A 156 -13.58 10.09 12.10
C GLN A 156 -13.29 11.40 12.83
N LEU A 157 -12.09 11.92 12.60
CA LEU A 157 -11.63 13.20 13.12
C LEU A 157 -12.00 14.35 12.17
N SER A 158 -11.56 15.56 12.47
CA SER A 158 -11.66 16.66 11.50
C SER A 158 -10.73 16.40 10.30
N ASP A 159 -11.11 16.91 9.14
CA ASP A 159 -10.36 16.73 7.89
C ASP A 159 -8.89 17.15 8.02
N GLU A 160 -8.61 18.21 8.79
CA GLU A 160 -7.25 18.67 9.06
C GLU A 160 -6.44 17.64 9.85
N LEU A 161 -7.07 16.99 10.85
CA LEU A 161 -6.40 15.97 11.66
C LEU A 161 -6.21 14.66 10.89
N GLU A 162 -7.22 14.24 10.15
CA GLU A 162 -7.11 13.04 9.28
C GLU A 162 -5.99 13.22 8.27
N ARG A 163 -5.93 14.37 7.62
CA ARG A 163 -4.86 14.71 6.68
C ARG A 163 -3.50 14.77 7.36
N LEU A 164 -3.39 15.40 8.54
CA LEU A 164 -2.14 15.46 9.28
C LEU A 164 -1.64 14.06 9.65
N LEU A 165 -2.53 13.18 10.12
CA LEU A 165 -2.18 11.81 10.48
C LEU A 165 -1.74 11.01 9.25
N HIS A 166 -2.45 11.16 8.12
CA HIS A 166 -2.09 10.52 6.85
C HIS A 166 -0.70 10.99 6.37
N GLU A 167 -0.45 12.28 6.31
CA GLU A 167 0.86 12.84 5.91
C GLU A 167 2.00 12.42 6.86
N LYS A 168 1.70 12.16 8.14
CA LYS A 168 2.68 11.73 9.14
C LYS A 168 2.94 10.22 9.16
N ASP A 169 2.14 9.40 8.49
CA ASP A 169 2.28 7.95 8.54
C ASP A 169 3.65 7.49 8.03
N VAL A 170 4.17 8.11 6.96
CA VAL A 170 5.48 7.80 6.38
C VAL A 170 6.63 7.99 7.38
N ALA A 171 6.59 9.11 8.15
CA ALA A 171 7.58 9.41 9.19
C ALA A 171 7.19 8.85 10.58
N GLY A 172 6.00 8.29 10.70
CA GLY A 172 5.44 7.69 11.91
C GLY A 172 5.53 6.17 11.89
N ARG A 173 4.38 5.51 11.80
CA ARG A 173 4.26 4.05 11.84
C ARG A 173 5.14 3.36 10.80
N THR A 174 5.09 3.80 9.56
CA THR A 174 5.83 3.20 8.44
C THR A 174 7.36 3.25 8.67
N ALA A 175 7.88 4.38 9.19
CA ALA A 175 9.30 4.51 9.51
C ALA A 175 9.75 3.54 10.63
N TRP A 176 8.92 3.33 11.65
CA TRP A 176 9.23 2.39 12.74
C TRP A 176 9.16 0.93 12.29
N VAL A 177 8.23 0.57 11.43
CA VAL A 177 8.15 -0.78 10.82
C VAL A 177 9.43 -1.03 10.03
N ARG A 178 9.83 -0.08 9.16
CA ARG A 178 11.07 -0.21 8.38
C ARG A 178 12.32 -0.35 9.26
N LEU A 179 12.42 0.46 10.33
CA LEU A 179 13.52 0.35 11.27
C LEU A 179 13.57 -1.03 11.94
N PHE A 180 12.40 -1.57 12.29
CA PHE A 180 12.30 -2.92 12.84
C PHE A 180 12.81 -3.97 11.84
N ASP A 181 12.31 -3.93 10.60
CA ASP A 181 12.69 -4.88 9.55
C ASP A 181 14.20 -4.85 9.29
N GLN A 182 14.78 -3.66 9.10
CA GLN A 182 16.21 -3.48 8.90
C GLN A 182 17.04 -3.99 10.10
N THR A 183 16.56 -3.72 11.32
CA THR A 183 17.21 -4.17 12.55
C THR A 183 17.21 -5.70 12.62
N MET A 184 16.06 -6.33 12.37
CA MET A 184 15.91 -7.78 12.46
C MET A 184 16.74 -8.51 11.41
N VAL A 185 16.76 -8.02 10.17
CA VAL A 185 17.58 -8.59 9.10
C VAL A 185 19.08 -8.39 9.38
N GLY A 186 19.46 -7.26 9.96
CA GLY A 186 20.86 -6.94 10.31
C GLY A 186 21.39 -7.65 11.56
N LEU A 187 20.52 -8.29 12.39
CA LEU A 187 20.96 -9.02 13.58
C LEU A 187 21.86 -10.19 13.20
N ARG A 188 22.98 -10.31 13.92
CA ARG A 188 23.92 -11.45 13.81
C ARG A 188 24.22 -12.00 15.20
N PHE A 189 24.30 -13.31 15.27
CA PHE A 189 24.55 -14.05 16.49
C PHE A 189 25.86 -14.83 16.36
N ASP A 190 26.74 -14.70 17.32
CA ASP A 190 27.96 -15.52 17.39
C ASP A 190 27.61 -16.84 18.09
N VAL A 191 27.58 -17.92 17.30
CA VAL A 191 27.36 -19.27 17.79
C VAL A 191 28.56 -20.11 17.39
N GLU A 192 29.33 -20.54 18.38
CA GLU A 192 30.56 -21.35 18.20
C GLU A 192 31.59 -20.72 17.26
N GLY A 193 31.72 -19.37 17.24
CA GLY A 193 32.62 -18.61 16.41
C GLY A 193 32.13 -18.40 14.96
N ARG A 194 30.86 -18.70 14.68
CA ARG A 194 30.17 -18.43 13.42
C ARG A 194 29.19 -17.29 13.59
N SER A 195 29.23 -16.32 12.69
CA SER A 195 28.24 -15.22 12.66
C SER A 195 27.01 -15.67 11.87
N LEU A 196 25.90 -15.90 12.54
CA LEU A 196 24.67 -16.46 12.00
C LEU A 196 23.54 -15.42 12.03
N SER A 197 22.61 -15.47 11.08
CA SER A 197 21.31 -14.78 11.16
C SER A 197 20.43 -15.36 12.26
N SER A 198 19.32 -14.70 12.58
CA SER A 198 18.33 -15.23 13.52
C SER A 198 17.81 -16.62 13.14
N GLU A 199 17.56 -16.81 11.84
CA GLU A 199 17.00 -18.07 11.32
C GLU A 199 18.04 -19.19 11.40
N GLU A 200 19.28 -18.92 10.95
CA GLU A 200 20.36 -19.89 11.02
C GLU A 200 20.74 -20.28 12.47
N ALA A 201 20.60 -19.35 13.41
CA ALA A 201 20.93 -19.59 14.81
C ALA A 201 19.86 -20.44 15.55
N LEU A 202 18.65 -20.55 15.00
CA LEU A 202 17.53 -21.31 15.56
C LEU A 202 17.42 -22.73 14.96
N HIS A 203 18.16 -23.04 13.92
CA HIS A 203 18.24 -24.35 13.26
C HIS A 203 19.59 -25.00 13.44
#